data_348a1eae899f8662ad2a2ea5b8945f12
#
_entry.id   348a1eae899f8662ad2a2ea5b8945f12
#
_cell.length_a   1.000
_cell.length_b   1.000
_cell.length_c   1.000
_cell.angle_alpha   90.00
_cell.angle_beta   90.00
_cell.angle_gamma   90.00
#
_symmetry.space_group_name_H-M   'P 1'
#
loop_
_entity.id
_entity.type
_entity.pdbx_description
1 polymer ?
#
loop_
_entity_poly.entity_id
_entity_poly.type
_entity_poly.pdbx_seq_one_letter_code
_entity_poly.pdbx_strand_id
1 'polypeptide(L)'
;MTISEFNIGKELLERIEIAENTIDTLNKMKGATKENIFKADLVTYKNNGTYYDKITFTSEDKNTFVKIIDTLIQEEENLVSSLKEQFNNL
;
A
#
# COMPACT_ATOMS: atom_id res chain seq x y z
N MET A 1 -27.28 8.89 -13.48
CA MET A 1 -26.50 8.89 -12.21
C MET A 1 -27.05 9.96 -11.28
N THR A 2 -27.34 9.60 -10.04
CA THR A 2 -27.77 10.56 -9.03
C THR A 2 -26.57 11.32 -8.46
N ILE A 3 -26.84 12.42 -7.74
CA ILE A 3 -25.78 13.17 -7.05
C ILE A 3 -25.07 12.27 -6.03
N SER A 4 -25.83 11.40 -5.34
CA SER A 4 -25.29 10.44 -4.38
C SER A 4 -24.34 9.46 -5.07
N GLU A 5 -24.73 8.88 -6.20
CA GLU A 5 -23.88 7.98 -6.98
C GLU A 5 -22.64 8.69 -7.53
N PHE A 6 -22.79 9.94 -7.95
CA PHE A 6 -21.65 10.74 -8.40
C PHE A 6 -20.61 10.93 -7.29
N ASN A 7 -21.06 11.24 -6.08
CA ASN A 7 -20.18 11.44 -4.93
C ASN A 7 -19.49 10.11 -4.53
N ILE A 8 -20.21 8.99 -4.58
CA ILE A 8 -19.64 7.66 -4.31
C ILE A 8 -18.59 7.33 -5.38
N GLY A 9 -18.90 7.57 -6.65
CA GLY A 9 -17.96 7.33 -7.75
C GLY A 9 -16.69 8.13 -7.61
N LYS A 10 -16.79 9.40 -7.23
CA LYS A 10 -15.62 10.26 -7.00
C LYS A 10 -14.76 9.73 -5.86
N GLU A 11 -15.36 9.34 -4.76
CA GLU A 11 -14.65 8.75 -3.62
C GLU A 11 -13.93 7.46 -4.02
N LEU A 12 -14.61 6.58 -4.77
CA LEU A 12 -14.00 5.34 -5.25
C LEU A 12 -12.78 5.60 -6.15
N LEU A 13 -12.89 6.58 -7.06
CA LEU A 13 -11.76 6.95 -7.93
C LEU A 13 -10.56 7.47 -7.13
N GLU A 14 -10.80 8.28 -6.11
CA GLU A 14 -9.74 8.77 -5.23
C GLU A 14 -9.06 7.63 -4.49
N ARG A 15 -9.83 6.67 -3.98
CA ARG A 15 -9.29 5.49 -3.29
C ARG A 15 -8.48 4.59 -4.23
N ILE A 16 -8.94 4.42 -5.47
CA ILE A 16 -8.22 3.67 -6.50
C ILE A 16 -6.86 4.33 -6.76
N GLU A 17 -6.85 5.65 -6.94
CA GLU A 17 -5.62 6.40 -7.20
C GLU A 17 -4.62 6.23 -6.06
N ILE A 18 -5.07 6.35 -4.82
CA ILE A 18 -4.21 6.19 -3.64
C ILE A 18 -3.62 4.77 -3.61
N ALA A 19 -4.43 3.75 -3.86
CA ALA A 19 -3.97 2.36 -3.85
C ALA A 19 -2.98 2.09 -4.99
N GLU A 20 -3.23 2.62 -6.19
CA GLU A 20 -2.31 2.48 -7.32
C GLU A 20 -0.97 3.18 -7.06
N ASN A 21 -0.99 4.35 -6.43
CA ASN A 21 0.23 5.04 -6.02
C ASN A 21 1.01 4.26 -4.96
N THR A 22 0.30 3.61 -4.04
CA THR A 22 0.92 2.73 -3.05
C THR A 22 1.63 1.55 -3.72
N ILE A 23 0.98 0.93 -4.72
CA ILE A 23 1.59 -0.16 -5.50
C ILE A 23 2.87 0.30 -6.18
N ASP A 24 2.85 1.48 -6.82
CA ASP A 24 4.03 2.04 -7.47
C ASP A 24 5.18 2.24 -6.48
N THR A 25 4.88 2.78 -5.31
CA THR A 25 5.87 2.99 -4.25
C THR A 25 6.45 1.67 -3.77
N LEU A 26 5.61 0.67 -3.56
CA LEU A 26 6.05 -0.67 -3.12
C LEU A 26 6.95 -1.32 -4.17
N ASN A 27 6.64 -1.19 -5.46
CA ASN A 27 7.47 -1.71 -6.53
C ASN A 27 8.85 -1.02 -6.57
N LYS A 28 8.90 0.27 -6.35
CA LYS A 28 10.16 1.02 -6.27
C LYS A 28 11.00 0.57 -5.07
N MET A 29 10.37 0.37 -3.93
CA MET A 29 11.03 -0.14 -2.73
C MET A 29 11.57 -1.55 -2.97
N LYS A 30 10.81 -2.40 -3.63
CA LYS A 30 11.25 -3.76 -3.97
C LYS A 30 12.49 -3.75 -4.86
N GLY A 31 12.50 -2.90 -5.89
CA GLY A 31 13.65 -2.73 -6.78
C GLY A 31 14.89 -2.25 -6.03
N ALA A 32 14.74 -1.23 -5.20
CA ALA A 32 15.85 -0.70 -4.39
C ALA A 32 16.41 -1.75 -3.44
N THR A 33 15.54 -2.56 -2.83
CA THR A 33 15.94 -3.63 -1.91
C THR A 33 16.80 -4.67 -2.59
N LYS A 34 16.50 -5.02 -3.86
CA LYS A 34 17.24 -6.05 -4.60
C LYS A 34 18.63 -5.60 -5.01
N GLU A 35 18.81 -4.31 -5.28
CA GLU A 35 20.02 -3.77 -5.91
C GLU A 35 21.02 -3.20 -4.92
N ASN A 36 20.59 -2.82 -3.73
CA ASN A 36 21.39 -2.02 -2.81
C ASN A 36 21.39 -2.55 -1.39
N ILE A 37 22.28 -1.99 -0.58
CA ILE A 37 22.20 -2.08 0.87
C ILE A 37 20.98 -1.25 1.28
N PHE A 38 20.06 -1.84 2.02
CA PHE A 38 18.85 -1.15 2.42
C PHE A 38 18.62 -1.21 3.92
N LYS A 39 17.81 -0.29 4.39
CA LYS A 39 17.27 -0.26 5.74
C LYS A 39 15.81 0.17 5.65
N ALA A 40 14.94 -0.56 6.33
CA ALA A 40 13.52 -0.24 6.37
C ALA A 40 12.96 -0.46 7.77
N ASP A 41 12.08 0.43 8.21
CA ASP A 41 11.46 0.36 9.52
C ASP A 41 9.95 0.17 9.39
N LEU A 42 9.41 -0.79 10.16
CA LEU A 42 7.98 -0.87 10.44
C LEU A 42 7.77 -0.27 11.82
N VAL A 43 6.98 0.78 11.89
CA VAL A 43 6.79 1.57 13.11
C VAL A 43 5.32 1.57 13.48
N THR A 44 5.03 1.38 14.77
CA THR A 44 3.68 1.54 15.30
C THR A 44 3.64 2.71 16.28
N TYR A 45 2.49 3.38 16.28
CA TYR A 45 2.27 4.54 17.16
C TYR A 45 1.03 4.31 18.01
N LYS A 46 1.02 4.90 19.20
CA LYS A 46 -0.18 4.93 20.04
C LYS A 46 -1.18 5.93 19.45
N ASN A 47 -2.45 5.84 19.89
CA ASN A 47 -3.51 6.72 19.40
C ASN A 47 -3.22 8.21 19.62
N ASN A 48 -2.41 8.54 20.62
CA ASN A 48 -2.01 9.93 20.90
C ASN A 48 -0.83 10.41 20.06
N GLY A 49 -0.36 9.60 19.08
CA GLY A 49 0.76 9.94 18.23
C GLY A 49 2.14 9.60 18.81
N THR A 50 2.20 9.08 20.03
CA THR A 50 3.45 8.69 20.66
C THR A 50 3.97 7.39 20.04
N TYR A 51 5.28 7.33 19.78
CA TYR A 51 5.96 6.12 19.32
C TYR A 51 5.68 4.95 20.28
N TYR A 52 5.35 3.80 19.70
CA TYR A 52 5.10 2.58 20.48
C TYR A 52 6.20 1.57 20.31
N ASP A 53 6.45 1.12 19.06
CA ASP A 53 7.47 0.11 18.79
C ASP A 53 7.87 0.12 17.32
N LYS A 54 9.04 -0.48 16.99
CA LYS A 54 9.46 -0.63 15.61
C LYS A 54 10.29 -1.88 15.41
N ILE A 55 10.26 -2.39 14.18
CA ILE A 55 11.16 -3.44 13.69
C ILE A 55 11.95 -2.86 12.54
N THR A 56 13.27 -3.04 12.57
CA THR A 56 14.16 -2.59 11.50
C THR A 56 14.60 -3.80 10.67
N PHE A 57 14.42 -3.71 9.36
CA PHE A 57 14.93 -4.68 8.39
C PHE A 57 16.18 -4.13 7.73
N THR A 58 17.17 -4.99 7.54
CA THR A 58 18.43 -4.64 6.86
C THR A 58 18.64 -5.56 5.68
N SER A 59 19.78 -5.38 4.98
CA SER A 59 20.12 -6.22 3.83
C SER A 59 20.22 -7.70 4.16
N GLU A 60 20.46 -8.06 5.41
CA GLU A 60 20.44 -9.47 5.86
C GLU A 60 19.03 -10.06 5.81
N ASP A 61 18.01 -9.23 5.93
CA ASP A 61 16.61 -9.62 5.91
C ASP A 61 15.97 -9.47 4.53
N LYS A 62 16.77 -9.30 3.48
CA LYS A 62 16.31 -8.99 2.13
C LYS A 62 15.18 -9.89 1.67
N ASN A 63 15.35 -11.20 1.78
CA ASN A 63 14.36 -12.16 1.28
C ASN A 63 13.04 -12.04 2.04
N THR A 64 13.09 -11.88 3.36
CA THR A 64 11.91 -11.68 4.20
C THR A 64 11.22 -10.38 3.85
N PHE A 65 11.98 -9.30 3.69
CA PHE A 65 11.42 -7.99 3.38
C PHE A 65 10.75 -7.98 2.00
N VAL A 66 11.36 -8.60 0.98
CA VAL A 66 10.76 -8.71 -0.35
C VAL A 66 9.44 -9.47 -0.29
N LYS A 67 9.35 -10.53 0.50
CA LYS A 67 8.09 -11.28 0.68
C LYS A 67 7.01 -10.41 1.30
N ILE A 68 7.36 -9.58 2.28
CA ILE A 68 6.42 -8.64 2.89
C ILE A 68 5.91 -7.65 1.85
N ILE A 69 6.82 -7.07 1.05
CA ILE A 69 6.44 -6.14 -0.01
C ILE A 69 5.52 -6.81 -1.03
N ASP A 70 5.85 -8.02 -1.47
CA ASP A 70 5.01 -8.77 -2.42
C ASP A 70 3.61 -9.02 -1.88
N THR A 71 3.50 -9.34 -0.59
CA THR A 71 2.20 -9.54 0.07
C THR A 71 1.41 -8.22 0.09
N LEU A 72 2.06 -7.11 0.43
CA LEU A 72 1.40 -5.80 0.42
C LEU A 72 0.94 -5.40 -0.98
N ILE A 73 1.76 -5.64 -2.00
CA ILE A 73 1.39 -5.38 -3.40
C ILE A 73 0.14 -6.19 -3.76
N GLN A 74 0.12 -7.47 -3.44
CA GLN A 74 -1.02 -8.34 -3.76
C GLN A 74 -2.30 -7.86 -3.06
N GLU A 75 -2.21 -7.47 -1.80
CA GLU A 75 -3.36 -6.93 -1.06
C GLU A 75 -3.87 -5.64 -1.69
N GLU A 76 -2.99 -4.74 -2.10
CA GLU A 76 -3.37 -3.49 -2.76
C GLU A 76 -3.97 -3.74 -4.15
N GLU A 77 -3.44 -4.69 -4.91
CA GLU A 77 -4.01 -5.08 -6.21
C GLU A 77 -5.42 -5.65 -6.05
N ASN A 78 -5.64 -6.46 -5.03
CA ASN A 78 -6.97 -6.99 -4.71
C ASN A 78 -7.94 -5.86 -4.35
N LEU A 79 -7.47 -4.88 -3.59
CA LEU A 79 -8.26 -3.70 -3.23
C LEU A 79 -8.63 -2.89 -4.48
N VAL A 80 -7.67 -2.64 -5.37
CA VAL A 80 -7.92 -1.90 -6.62
C VAL A 80 -8.98 -2.63 -7.46
N SER A 81 -8.87 -3.95 -7.60
CA SER A 81 -9.84 -4.74 -8.35
C SER A 81 -11.24 -4.63 -7.76
N SER A 82 -11.35 -4.72 -6.44
CA SER A 82 -12.62 -4.58 -5.73
C SER A 82 -13.24 -3.19 -5.91
N LEU A 83 -12.41 -2.15 -5.79
CA LEU A 83 -12.89 -0.77 -5.94
C LEU A 83 -13.34 -0.47 -7.38
N LYS A 84 -12.61 -0.99 -8.38
CA LYS A 84 -13.01 -0.86 -9.78
C LYS A 84 -14.32 -1.56 -10.08
N GLU A 85 -14.53 -2.74 -9.50
CA GLU A 85 -15.79 -3.46 -9.63
C GLU A 85 -16.94 -2.66 -9.04
N GLN A 86 -16.76 -2.10 -7.84
CA GLN A 86 -17.76 -1.25 -7.20
C GLN A 86 -18.08 -0.03 -8.07
N PHE A 87 -17.06 0.60 -8.64
CA PHE A 87 -17.23 1.76 -9.53
C PHE A 87 -18.02 1.38 -10.79
N ASN A 88 -17.70 0.25 -11.41
CA ASN A 88 -18.35 -0.20 -12.62
C ASN A 88 -19.81 -0.60 -12.40
N ASN A 89 -20.20 -0.88 -11.17
CA ASN A 89 -21.58 -1.26 -10.80
C ASN A 89 -22.46 -0.07 -10.38
N LEU A 90 -21.95 1.15 -10.47
CA LEU A 90 -22.76 2.35 -10.16
C LEU A 90 -23.80 2.64 -11.29
#